data_7448657d508a374c1c521f0472f3a751
#
_entry.id   7448657d508a374c1c521f0472f3a751
#
_cell.length_a   1.000
_cell.length_b   1.000
_cell.length_c   1.000
_cell.angle_alpha   90.00
_cell.angle_beta   90.00
_cell.angle_gamma   90.00
#
_symmetry.space_group_name_H-M   'P 1'
#
loop_
_entity.id
_entity.type
_entity.pdbx_description
1 polymer ?
#
loop_
_entity_poly.entity_id
_entity_poly.type
_entity_poly.pdbx_seq_one_letter_code
_entity_poly.pdbx_strand_id
1 'polypeptide(L)'
;MLGTNGDTRARARCNFTIKGLACAALLACAAPIWALPTLSSEQPEAGPAMWAISDEDTTIFLFGTFHALDSDTGWFSNIVRAAFDRSDELVLETVVPDSPEQLLASLSRHSLASEPQVGQSVVPQGSGGSFAASSRQAMSAGRGVGMNVDDGADAVLRRAADSAGKPVDGLESFEFQLAMFTSLPSPHSDAAKDAASPEKYALVMQDMKAAWKRGDPARFAAVLGTMEQQSPETYRRLFADRNTRWAEWVARRMNRPGVVFVAVGTGHLIGRDSVQQRLTERGFKAFRVT
;
A
#
# COMPACT_ATOMS: atom_id res chain seq x y z
N MET A 1 22.59 -96.35 -15.34
CA MET A 1 24.00 -96.08 -15.64
C MET A 1 24.31 -94.69 -15.02
N LEU A 2 24.95 -94.73 -13.89
CA LEU A 2 26.35 -94.38 -13.68
C LEU A 2 26.54 -92.84 -13.87
N GLY A 3 26.97 -92.03 -13.01
CA GLY A 3 27.69 -92.20 -11.72
C GLY A 3 28.00 -90.79 -11.33
N THR A 4 27.90 -90.51 -10.12
CA THR A 4 28.94 -90.40 -9.02
C THR A 4 29.74 -89.15 -9.00
N ASN A 5 29.68 -88.55 -7.81
CA ASN A 5 30.77 -88.07 -6.99
C ASN A 5 31.25 -86.63 -7.31
N GLY A 6 31.49 -85.84 -6.41
CA GLY A 6 31.82 -85.91 -4.98
C GLY A 6 32.34 -84.53 -4.70
N ASP A 7 32.01 -84.02 -3.66
CA ASP A 7 32.65 -83.95 -2.37
C ASP A 7 33.68 -82.85 -2.16
N THR A 8 33.55 -82.30 -1.01
CA THR A 8 34.51 -81.73 -0.04
C THR A 8 34.81 -80.23 -0.10
N ARG A 9 34.27 -79.63 0.95
CA ARG A 9 34.97 -78.87 2.00
C ARG A 9 36.13 -77.95 1.63
N ALA A 10 35.96 -76.69 1.90
CA ALA A 10 36.88 -76.08 2.86
C ALA A 10 36.37 -74.74 3.38
N ARG A 11 36.33 -74.64 4.66
CA ARG A 11 36.19 -73.40 5.42
C ARG A 11 37.43 -72.56 5.20
N ALA A 12 37.26 -71.29 4.90
CA ALA A 12 38.24 -70.30 5.28
C ALA A 12 37.49 -69.02 5.69
N ARG A 13 37.62 -68.73 6.97
CA ARG A 13 37.40 -67.41 7.52
C ARG A 13 38.50 -66.51 6.98
N CYS A 14 38.16 -65.36 6.47
CA CYS A 14 39.03 -64.21 6.63
C CYS A 14 38.24 -62.93 6.62
N ASN A 15 38.44 -62.21 7.68
CA ASN A 15 38.05 -60.85 7.87
C ASN A 15 38.67 -59.96 6.77
N PHE A 16 38.05 -58.90 6.46
CA PHE A 16 38.63 -57.53 6.46
C PHE A 16 37.99 -56.59 5.46
N THR A 17 37.44 -55.56 6.04
CA THR A 17 37.54 -54.13 5.67
C THR A 17 36.99 -53.65 4.37
N ILE A 18 35.92 -52.88 4.49
CA ILE A 18 35.83 -51.41 4.31
C ILE A 18 36.23 -50.89 2.90
N LYS A 19 35.33 -50.09 2.43
CA LYS A 19 35.40 -49.00 1.48
C LYS A 19 34.78 -49.26 0.12
N GLY A 20 33.65 -48.63 -0.02
CA GLY A 20 33.02 -48.41 -1.29
C GLY A 20 31.86 -47.45 -1.10
N LEU A 21 32.20 -46.18 -0.89
CA LEU A 21 31.31 -45.03 -1.03
C LEU A 21 30.61 -45.13 -2.39
N ALA A 22 29.31 -45.27 -2.38
CA ALA A 22 28.48 -44.81 -3.47
C ALA A 22 27.58 -43.70 -2.88
N CYS A 23 28.12 -42.49 -2.83
CA CYS A 23 27.34 -41.27 -2.65
C CYS A 23 26.53 -41.07 -3.94
N ALA A 24 25.26 -41.49 -3.91
CA ALA A 24 24.27 -40.89 -4.77
C ALA A 24 24.03 -39.46 -4.27
N ALA A 25 24.69 -38.51 -4.89
CA ALA A 25 24.41 -37.08 -4.70
C ALA A 25 23.02 -36.80 -5.33
N LEU A 26 21.98 -36.91 -4.54
CA LEU A 26 20.73 -36.21 -4.76
C LEU A 26 21.03 -34.73 -4.53
N LEU A 27 21.36 -34.04 -5.60
CA LEU A 27 21.31 -32.58 -5.65
C LEU A 27 19.81 -32.20 -5.53
N ALA A 28 19.34 -32.10 -4.31
CA ALA A 28 18.17 -31.31 -4.01
C ALA A 28 18.57 -29.87 -4.31
N CYS A 29 18.10 -29.32 -5.43
CA CYS A 29 18.00 -27.89 -5.62
C CYS A 29 17.01 -27.38 -4.59
N ALA A 30 17.50 -27.15 -3.36
CA ALA A 30 16.81 -26.28 -2.43
C ALA A 30 16.90 -24.89 -3.03
N ALA A 31 15.83 -24.45 -3.69
CA ALA A 31 15.63 -23.02 -3.92
C ALA A 31 15.82 -22.33 -2.57
N PRO A 32 16.54 -21.19 -2.52
CA PRO A 32 16.67 -20.46 -1.28
C PRO A 32 15.25 -20.08 -0.86
N ILE A 33 14.77 -20.69 0.20
CA ILE A 33 13.63 -20.18 0.95
C ILE A 33 14.09 -18.82 1.40
N TRP A 34 13.60 -17.78 0.73
CA TRP A 34 13.80 -16.41 1.19
C TRP A 34 13.14 -16.35 2.56
N ALA A 35 13.97 -16.40 3.59
CA ALA A 35 13.51 -16.23 4.94
C ALA A 35 12.77 -14.90 4.99
N LEU A 36 11.45 -14.96 5.10
CA LEU A 36 10.70 -13.84 5.66
C LEU A 36 11.47 -13.46 6.93
N PRO A 37 11.72 -12.17 7.19
CA PRO A 37 12.29 -11.80 8.47
C PRO A 37 11.46 -12.51 9.51
N THR A 38 12.10 -13.33 10.35
CA THR A 38 11.46 -13.99 11.46
C THR A 38 10.72 -12.89 12.20
N LEU A 39 9.39 -12.97 12.18
CA LEU A 39 8.54 -12.10 12.97
C LEU A 39 8.87 -12.45 14.43
N SER A 40 9.94 -11.83 14.94
CA SER A 40 10.19 -11.82 16.36
C SER A 40 8.98 -11.17 17.01
N SER A 41 8.59 -11.65 18.17
CA SER A 41 7.55 -11.06 19.01
C SER A 41 7.94 -9.66 19.55
N GLU A 42 8.99 -9.07 19.03
CA GLU A 42 9.37 -7.68 19.26
C GLU A 42 8.34 -6.77 18.65
N GLN A 43 7.95 -5.76 19.38
CA GLN A 43 7.01 -4.74 18.91
C GLN A 43 7.49 -4.21 17.55
N PRO A 44 6.58 -3.99 16.57
CA PRO A 44 6.98 -3.50 15.28
C PRO A 44 7.80 -2.22 15.45
N GLU A 45 8.90 -2.12 14.72
CA GLU A 45 9.72 -0.90 14.73
C GLU A 45 8.84 0.31 14.43
N ALA A 46 8.99 1.37 15.22
CA ALA A 46 8.16 2.56 15.07
C ALA A 46 8.37 3.19 13.69
N GLY A 47 7.32 3.21 12.89
CA GLY A 47 7.33 3.73 11.52
C GLY A 47 5.92 3.83 10.95
N PRO A 48 5.76 4.43 9.76
CA PRO A 48 4.47 4.45 9.09
C PRO A 48 3.93 3.04 8.87
N ALA A 49 2.65 2.87 9.08
CA ALA A 49 2.02 1.56 9.13
C ALA A 49 2.11 0.80 7.80
N MET A 50 2.61 -0.43 7.86
CA MET A 50 2.73 -1.35 6.72
C MET A 50 2.29 -2.75 7.12
N TRP A 51 1.60 -3.44 6.22
CA TRP A 51 1.21 -4.85 6.37
C TRP A 51 1.75 -5.67 5.22
N ALA A 52 1.86 -6.96 5.43
CA ALA A 52 2.19 -7.94 4.40
C ALA A 52 1.11 -9.02 4.33
N ILE A 53 0.76 -9.40 3.11
CA ILE A 53 -0.03 -10.58 2.78
C ILE A 53 0.87 -11.46 1.93
N SER A 54 1.01 -12.74 2.27
CA SER A 54 1.88 -13.63 1.51
C SER A 54 1.35 -15.06 1.51
N ASP A 55 1.68 -15.78 0.44
CA ASP A 55 1.57 -17.22 0.29
C ASP A 55 2.92 -17.81 -0.17
N GLU A 56 2.91 -18.94 -0.88
CA GLU A 56 4.13 -19.66 -1.26
C GLU A 56 5.01 -18.90 -2.26
N ASP A 57 4.41 -18.14 -3.18
CA ASP A 57 5.12 -17.50 -4.29
C ASP A 57 4.79 -16.02 -4.50
N THR A 58 3.89 -15.47 -3.69
CA THR A 58 3.44 -14.07 -3.80
C THR A 58 3.56 -13.34 -2.47
N THR A 59 3.99 -12.09 -2.51
CA THR A 59 3.95 -11.18 -1.36
C THR A 59 3.42 -9.82 -1.78
N ILE A 60 2.43 -9.31 -1.07
CA ILE A 60 1.90 -7.96 -1.27
C ILE A 60 2.11 -7.16 0.00
N PHE A 61 2.87 -6.09 -0.08
CA PHE A 61 2.98 -5.08 0.97
C PHE A 61 1.88 -4.05 0.80
N LEU A 62 1.15 -3.75 1.88
CA LEU A 62 0.19 -2.65 1.94
C LEU A 62 0.78 -1.56 2.82
N PHE A 63 1.16 -0.45 2.23
CA PHE A 63 1.78 0.67 2.91
C PHE A 63 0.83 1.86 2.98
N GLY A 64 0.68 2.42 4.19
CA GLY A 64 -0.13 3.61 4.42
C GLY A 64 0.64 4.89 4.10
N THR A 65 0.21 5.65 3.08
CA THR A 65 0.84 6.91 2.69
C THR A 65 0.25 8.12 3.42
N PHE A 66 1.02 9.21 3.43
CA PHE A 66 0.56 10.54 3.79
C PHE A 66 0.93 11.49 2.63
N HIS A 67 -0.09 12.12 2.04
CA HIS A 67 0.03 12.76 0.73
C HIS A 67 0.79 14.08 0.72
N ALA A 68 1.04 14.70 1.88
CA ALA A 68 1.82 15.93 1.97
C ALA A 68 2.75 15.88 3.18
N LEU A 69 4.05 15.97 2.94
CA LEU A 69 5.09 15.89 3.97
C LEU A 69 6.08 17.04 3.79
N ASP A 70 6.94 17.23 4.78
CA ASP A 70 8.16 18.00 4.60
C ASP A 70 9.31 17.09 4.15
N SER A 71 10.31 17.67 3.51
CA SER A 71 11.49 16.95 2.99
C SER A 71 12.27 16.21 4.08
N ASP A 72 12.17 16.64 5.33
CA ASP A 72 12.96 16.13 6.46
C ASP A 72 12.22 15.03 7.25
N THR A 73 11.08 14.55 6.77
CA THR A 73 10.26 13.59 7.51
C THR A 73 10.97 12.26 7.79
N GLY A 74 11.90 11.84 6.93
CA GLY A 74 12.77 10.67 7.18
C GLY A 74 12.03 9.34 7.33
N TRP A 75 10.89 9.18 6.69
CA TRP A 75 10.00 8.01 6.83
C TRP A 75 10.39 6.82 5.95
N PHE A 76 11.08 7.06 4.85
CA PHE A 76 11.51 6.01 3.91
C PHE A 76 12.69 5.25 4.53
N SER A 77 12.40 4.61 5.67
CA SER A 77 13.33 3.91 6.56
C SER A 77 13.79 2.57 5.97
N ASN A 78 14.72 1.92 6.68
CA ASN A 78 15.29 0.64 6.26
C ASN A 78 14.22 -0.43 5.98
N ILE A 79 13.17 -0.54 6.80
CA ILE A 79 12.13 -1.57 6.63
C ILE A 79 11.25 -1.26 5.43
N VAL A 80 10.75 -0.02 5.32
CA VAL A 80 9.90 0.39 4.18
C VAL A 80 10.69 0.33 2.88
N ARG A 81 11.93 0.81 2.89
CA ARG A 81 12.84 0.73 1.74
C ARG A 81 13.12 -0.72 1.34
N ALA A 82 13.43 -1.60 2.30
CA ALA A 82 13.69 -3.00 2.01
C ALA A 82 12.49 -3.72 1.39
N ALA A 83 11.27 -3.41 1.85
CA ALA A 83 10.04 -3.93 1.26
C ALA A 83 9.85 -3.39 -0.16
N PHE A 84 10.06 -2.09 -0.36
CA PHE A 84 9.98 -1.45 -1.67
C PHE A 84 11.04 -1.99 -2.65
N ASP A 85 12.30 -2.09 -2.23
CA ASP A 85 13.42 -2.54 -3.09
C ASP A 85 13.22 -3.99 -3.54
N ARG A 86 12.63 -4.84 -2.69
CA ARG A 86 12.30 -6.24 -3.02
C ARG A 86 11.09 -6.39 -3.96
N SER A 87 10.28 -5.37 -4.09
CA SER A 87 9.06 -5.45 -4.90
C SER A 87 9.38 -5.34 -6.39
N ASP A 88 8.65 -6.09 -7.21
CA ASP A 88 8.78 -6.09 -8.66
C ASP A 88 8.06 -4.89 -9.28
N GLU A 89 7.00 -4.42 -8.63
CA GLU A 89 6.13 -3.33 -9.09
C GLU A 89 5.64 -2.47 -7.93
N LEU A 90 5.32 -1.21 -8.23
CA LEU A 90 4.63 -0.28 -7.35
C LEU A 90 3.19 -0.10 -7.83
N VAL A 91 2.23 -0.20 -6.92
CA VAL A 91 0.82 0.08 -7.20
C VAL A 91 0.36 1.20 -6.26
N LEU A 92 -0.07 2.31 -6.85
CA LEU A 92 -0.60 3.48 -6.15
C LEU A 92 -2.14 3.45 -6.14
N GLU A 93 -2.77 4.35 -5.40
CA GLU A 93 -4.22 4.55 -5.52
C GLU A 93 -4.60 4.89 -6.96
N THR A 94 -3.86 5.82 -7.54
CA THR A 94 -4.01 6.26 -8.93
C THR A 94 -2.67 6.78 -9.46
N VAL A 95 -2.50 6.72 -10.76
CA VAL A 95 -1.36 7.33 -11.45
C VAL A 95 -1.85 8.59 -12.16
N VAL A 96 -1.35 9.73 -11.72
CA VAL A 96 -1.63 11.01 -12.40
C VAL A 96 -0.90 10.99 -13.76
N PRO A 97 -1.57 11.36 -14.86
CA PRO A 97 -0.90 11.44 -16.16
C PRO A 97 0.30 12.39 -16.15
N ASP A 98 1.42 11.94 -16.69
CA ASP A 98 2.64 12.74 -16.80
C ASP A 98 2.55 13.77 -17.93
N SER A 99 1.73 13.51 -18.96
CA SER A 99 1.51 14.41 -20.07
C SER A 99 0.56 15.54 -19.67
N PRO A 100 0.97 16.82 -19.80
CA PRO A 100 0.11 17.98 -19.57
C PRO A 100 -1.17 17.94 -20.40
N GLU A 101 -1.12 17.43 -21.63
CA GLU A 101 -2.25 17.32 -22.53
C GLU A 101 -3.28 16.30 -22.01
N GLN A 102 -2.83 15.14 -21.55
CA GLN A 102 -3.71 14.12 -20.97
C GLN A 102 -4.32 14.62 -19.66
N LEU A 103 -3.53 15.28 -18.82
CA LEU A 103 -4.01 15.87 -17.57
C LEU A 103 -5.09 16.93 -17.84
N LEU A 104 -4.84 17.86 -18.77
CA LEU A 104 -5.81 18.88 -19.16
C LEU A 104 -7.06 18.25 -19.77
N ALA A 105 -6.92 17.24 -20.61
CA ALA A 105 -8.06 16.53 -21.19
C ALA A 105 -8.92 15.86 -20.13
N SER A 106 -8.31 15.22 -19.13
CA SER A 106 -9.02 14.59 -18.01
C SER A 106 -9.72 15.64 -17.14
N LEU A 107 -9.03 16.73 -16.79
CA LEU A 107 -9.60 17.85 -16.04
C LEU A 107 -10.77 18.50 -16.79
N SER A 108 -10.61 18.76 -18.09
CA SER A 108 -11.65 19.39 -18.92
C SER A 108 -12.92 18.54 -19.01
N ARG A 109 -12.80 17.22 -19.16
CA ARG A 109 -13.94 16.31 -19.18
C ARG A 109 -14.77 16.34 -17.90
N HIS A 110 -14.14 16.61 -16.75
CA HIS A 110 -14.79 16.62 -15.44
C HIS A 110 -15.12 18.05 -14.95
N SER A 111 -14.56 19.08 -15.60
CA SER A 111 -14.82 20.49 -15.27
C SER A 111 -15.98 21.08 -16.08
N LEU A 112 -16.53 20.37 -17.06
CA LEU A 112 -17.54 20.85 -18.00
C LEU A 112 -18.91 21.20 -17.39
N ALA A 113 -19.02 21.29 -16.08
CA ALA A 113 -20.19 21.88 -15.42
C ALA A 113 -20.07 23.40 -15.18
N SER A 114 -18.94 24.04 -15.54
CA SER A 114 -18.73 25.48 -15.38
C SER A 114 -17.77 26.00 -16.45
N GLU A 115 -18.19 26.95 -17.25
CA GLU A 115 -17.38 27.65 -18.26
C GLU A 115 -16.10 28.21 -17.61
N PRO A 116 -14.89 27.99 -18.16
CA PRO A 116 -13.67 28.55 -17.61
C PRO A 116 -13.62 30.06 -17.92
N GLN A 117 -13.71 30.85 -16.87
CA GLN A 117 -13.32 32.27 -16.99
C GLN A 117 -11.80 32.37 -17.04
N VAL A 118 -11.30 33.01 -18.08
CA VAL A 118 -9.85 33.22 -18.31
C VAL A 118 -9.23 33.93 -17.10
N GLY A 119 -8.26 33.28 -16.43
CA GLY A 119 -7.51 33.82 -15.30
C GLY A 119 -7.84 33.21 -13.95
N GLN A 120 -8.73 32.23 -13.86
CA GLN A 120 -9.01 31.53 -12.61
C GLN A 120 -8.39 30.11 -12.57
N SER A 121 -7.93 29.73 -11.37
CA SER A 121 -7.40 28.39 -11.08
C SER A 121 -8.28 27.30 -11.68
N VAL A 122 -7.68 26.32 -12.36
CA VAL A 122 -8.32 25.20 -13.08
C VAL A 122 -9.11 24.25 -12.17
N VAL A 123 -9.24 24.54 -10.91
CA VAL A 123 -10.05 23.75 -9.96
C VAL A 123 -11.46 24.37 -9.91
N PRO A 124 -12.54 23.60 -10.17
CA PRO A 124 -13.90 24.12 -10.15
C PRO A 124 -14.17 24.85 -8.83
N GLN A 125 -14.51 26.13 -8.93
CA GLN A 125 -15.01 26.91 -7.80
C GLN A 125 -16.49 26.53 -7.56
N GLY A 126 -16.74 25.31 -7.13
CA GLY A 126 -18.03 24.94 -6.57
C GLY A 126 -18.19 25.55 -5.19
N SER A 127 -19.40 26.00 -4.88
CA SER A 127 -19.85 26.57 -3.61
C SER A 127 -19.03 26.11 -2.39
N GLY A 128 -18.63 27.04 -1.53
CA GLY A 128 -17.62 26.92 -0.46
C GLY A 128 -17.82 25.86 0.64
N GLY A 129 -18.52 24.80 0.34
CA GLY A 129 -18.79 23.67 1.25
C GLY A 129 -18.48 22.29 0.65
N SER A 130 -17.82 22.20 -0.52
CA SER A 130 -17.53 20.89 -1.11
C SER A 130 -16.33 20.21 -0.45
N PHE A 131 -16.29 18.89 -0.47
CA PHE A 131 -15.13 18.10 -0.03
C PHE A 131 -13.83 18.58 -0.68
N ALA A 132 -13.88 18.93 -1.99
CA ALA A 132 -12.75 19.50 -2.71
C ALA A 132 -12.28 20.84 -2.13
N ALA A 133 -13.19 21.70 -1.65
CA ALA A 133 -12.83 22.97 -0.99
C ALA A 133 -12.13 22.71 0.35
N SER A 134 -12.66 21.80 1.17
CA SER A 134 -12.03 21.42 2.45
C SER A 134 -10.65 20.80 2.25
N SER A 135 -10.50 19.94 1.24
CA SER A 135 -9.20 19.35 0.89
C SER A 135 -8.20 20.40 0.44
N ARG A 136 -8.60 21.38 -0.40
CA ARG A 136 -7.74 22.50 -0.80
C ARG A 136 -7.31 23.35 0.41
N GLN A 137 -8.23 23.61 1.34
CA GLN A 137 -7.93 24.36 2.55
C GLN A 137 -6.91 23.61 3.42
N ALA A 138 -7.09 22.30 3.62
CA ALA A 138 -6.14 21.46 4.35
C ALA A 138 -4.76 21.45 3.69
N MET A 139 -4.69 21.30 2.37
CA MET A 139 -3.43 21.34 1.62
C MET A 139 -2.78 22.72 1.67
N SER A 140 -3.56 23.80 1.61
CA SER A 140 -3.04 25.17 1.75
C SER A 140 -2.48 25.42 3.14
N ALA A 141 -3.17 24.97 4.19
CA ALA A 141 -2.70 25.06 5.57
C ALA A 141 -1.44 24.21 5.79
N GLY A 142 -1.37 23.01 5.18
CA GLY A 142 -0.19 22.17 5.19
C GLY A 142 1.04 22.86 4.59
N ARG A 143 0.88 23.54 3.45
CA ARG A 143 1.96 24.36 2.84
C ARG A 143 2.43 25.47 3.78
N GLY A 144 1.52 26.10 4.52
CA GLY A 144 1.86 27.14 5.50
C GLY A 144 2.77 26.63 6.64
N VAL A 145 2.84 25.32 6.87
CA VAL A 145 3.70 24.65 7.86
C VAL A 145 4.77 23.76 7.21
N GLY A 146 5.13 24.02 5.95
CA GLY A 146 6.23 23.37 5.26
C GLY A 146 5.90 22.03 4.62
N MET A 147 4.64 21.57 4.63
CA MET A 147 4.25 20.32 3.96
C MET A 147 3.98 20.58 2.47
N ASN A 148 4.51 19.68 1.63
CA ASN A 148 4.32 19.72 0.17
C ASN A 148 3.85 18.35 -0.32
N VAL A 149 3.01 18.33 -1.33
CA VAL A 149 2.56 17.09 -2.00
C VAL A 149 3.70 16.42 -2.76
N ASP A 150 4.67 17.20 -3.26
CA ASP A 150 5.84 16.65 -3.94
C ASP A 150 6.75 15.85 -2.98
N ASP A 151 6.69 16.14 -1.69
CA ASP A 151 7.38 15.40 -0.62
C ASP A 151 6.49 14.31 0.01
N GLY A 152 5.23 14.23 -0.41
CA GLY A 152 4.30 13.19 0.02
C GLY A 152 4.80 11.78 -0.30
N ALA A 153 4.41 10.81 0.54
CA ALA A 153 4.92 9.45 0.43
C ALA A 153 4.64 8.83 -0.95
N ASP A 154 3.50 9.12 -1.55
CA ASP A 154 3.14 8.64 -2.89
C ASP A 154 4.09 9.18 -3.96
N ALA A 155 4.38 10.48 -3.93
CA ALA A 155 5.27 11.14 -4.88
C ALA A 155 6.72 10.66 -4.71
N VAL A 156 7.17 10.45 -3.48
CA VAL A 156 8.52 9.90 -3.19
C VAL A 156 8.64 8.47 -3.73
N LEU A 157 7.64 7.61 -3.46
CA LEU A 157 7.62 6.22 -3.95
C LEU A 157 7.57 6.19 -5.49
N ARG A 158 6.76 7.04 -6.12
CA ARG A 158 6.69 7.14 -7.59
C ARG A 158 8.06 7.47 -8.17
N ARG A 159 8.73 8.52 -7.68
CA ARG A 159 10.07 8.88 -8.14
C ARG A 159 11.11 7.78 -7.89
N ALA A 160 11.01 7.08 -6.76
CA ALA A 160 11.89 5.94 -6.47
C ALA A 160 11.66 4.79 -7.44
N ALA A 161 10.40 4.50 -7.80
CA ALA A 161 10.06 3.47 -8.78
C ALA A 161 10.55 3.83 -10.18
N ASP A 162 10.32 5.06 -10.63
CA ASP A 162 10.80 5.57 -11.92
C ASP A 162 12.33 5.48 -12.00
N SER A 163 13.04 5.87 -10.93
CA SER A 163 14.52 5.80 -10.86
C SER A 163 15.04 4.37 -10.85
N ALA A 164 14.28 3.42 -10.32
CA ALA A 164 14.62 2.00 -10.28
C ALA A 164 14.13 1.23 -11.52
N GLY A 165 13.42 1.88 -12.44
CA GLY A 165 12.80 1.24 -13.60
C GLY A 165 11.68 0.25 -13.23
N LYS A 166 11.05 0.41 -12.06
CA LYS A 166 9.94 -0.44 -11.62
C LYS A 166 8.66 -0.01 -12.33
N PRO A 167 7.85 -0.96 -12.83
CA PRO A 167 6.50 -0.68 -13.30
C PRO A 167 5.67 0.02 -12.21
N VAL A 168 4.88 1.01 -12.63
CA VAL A 168 3.96 1.72 -11.75
C VAL A 168 2.56 1.61 -12.32
N ASP A 169 1.62 1.14 -11.51
CA ASP A 169 0.20 1.00 -11.86
C ASP A 169 -0.69 1.65 -10.79
N GLY A 170 -1.98 1.78 -11.09
CA GLY A 170 -3.01 2.33 -10.21
C GLY A 170 -4.11 1.33 -9.89
N LEU A 171 -4.58 1.33 -8.65
CA LEU A 171 -5.79 0.59 -8.25
C LEU A 171 -7.04 1.17 -8.92
N GLU A 172 -7.01 2.46 -9.25
CA GLU A 172 -8.08 3.22 -9.90
C GLU A 172 -7.50 4.12 -10.98
N SER A 173 -8.30 4.40 -12.02
CA SER A 173 -7.91 5.41 -13.00
C SER A 173 -8.00 6.82 -12.42
N PHE A 174 -7.20 7.72 -12.94
CA PHE A 174 -7.23 9.14 -12.57
C PHE A 174 -8.62 9.76 -12.80
N GLU A 175 -9.26 9.42 -13.92
CA GLU A 175 -10.60 9.89 -14.27
C GLU A 175 -11.65 9.42 -13.26
N PHE A 176 -11.57 8.15 -12.81
CA PHE A 176 -12.50 7.65 -11.79
C PHE A 176 -12.35 8.45 -10.49
N GLN A 177 -11.12 8.68 -10.05
CA GLN A 177 -10.86 9.41 -8.81
C GLN A 177 -11.33 10.87 -8.92
N LEU A 178 -11.08 11.52 -10.04
CA LEU A 178 -11.52 12.89 -10.30
C LEU A 178 -13.06 12.99 -10.32
N ALA A 179 -13.74 12.08 -11.04
CA ALA A 179 -15.21 12.02 -11.08
C ALA A 179 -15.80 11.77 -9.69
N MET A 180 -15.19 10.91 -8.90
CA MET A 180 -15.62 10.65 -7.53
C MET A 180 -15.54 11.92 -6.69
N PHE A 181 -14.39 12.62 -6.66
CA PHE A 181 -14.22 13.81 -5.83
C PHE A 181 -15.16 14.95 -6.22
N THR A 182 -15.44 15.12 -7.52
CA THR A 182 -16.36 16.16 -8.01
C THR A 182 -17.83 15.84 -7.72
N SER A 183 -18.16 14.56 -7.51
CA SER A 183 -19.53 14.10 -7.26
C SER A 183 -19.85 13.82 -5.78
N LEU A 184 -18.91 14.08 -4.86
CA LEU A 184 -19.17 13.94 -3.43
C LEU A 184 -20.18 14.99 -2.95
N PRO A 185 -21.07 14.62 -2.02
CA PRO A 185 -22.00 15.56 -1.41
C PRO A 185 -21.23 16.71 -0.74
N SER A 186 -21.79 17.91 -0.83
CA SER A 186 -21.29 19.04 -0.01
C SER A 186 -21.55 18.74 1.47
N PRO A 187 -20.61 19.08 2.38
CA PRO A 187 -20.86 19.00 3.81
C PRO A 187 -22.12 19.82 4.17
N HIS A 188 -22.91 19.33 5.11
CA HIS A 188 -24.08 20.09 5.60
C HIS A 188 -23.64 21.46 6.10
N SER A 189 -24.46 22.49 5.88
CA SER A 189 -24.14 23.91 6.07
C SER A 189 -23.63 24.28 7.48
N ASP A 190 -23.96 23.50 8.50
CA ASP A 190 -23.51 23.73 9.88
C ASP A 190 -22.04 23.33 10.11
N ALA A 191 -21.56 22.28 9.43
CA ALA A 191 -20.14 21.94 9.44
C ALA A 191 -19.27 22.98 8.68
N ALA A 192 -19.84 23.71 7.74
CA ALA A 192 -19.17 24.79 7.02
C ALA A 192 -18.99 26.07 7.88
N LYS A 193 -19.85 26.27 8.88
CA LYS A 193 -19.74 27.42 9.82
C LYS A 193 -18.62 27.22 10.85
N ASP A 194 -18.30 25.96 11.17
CA ASP A 194 -17.14 25.59 12.00
C ASP A 194 -15.88 25.36 11.15
N ALA A 195 -15.82 25.89 9.92
CA ALA A 195 -14.63 25.82 9.08
C ALA A 195 -13.44 26.28 9.92
N ALA A 196 -12.61 25.31 10.30
CA ALA A 196 -11.47 25.56 11.15
C ALA A 196 -10.59 26.61 10.47
N SER A 197 -10.06 27.58 11.25
CA SER A 197 -9.12 28.55 10.70
C SER A 197 -7.92 27.82 10.06
N PRO A 198 -7.19 28.45 9.12
CA PRO A 198 -5.98 27.85 8.54
C PRO A 198 -5.01 27.33 9.61
N GLU A 199 -4.92 28.02 10.76
CA GLU A 199 -4.06 27.61 11.88
C GLU A 199 -4.53 26.31 12.53
N LYS A 200 -5.84 26.12 12.71
CA LYS A 200 -6.39 24.87 13.23
C LYS A 200 -6.17 23.70 12.25
N TYR A 201 -6.34 23.94 10.95
CA TYR A 201 -6.01 22.93 9.94
C TYR A 201 -4.52 22.57 9.96
N ALA A 202 -3.63 23.54 10.10
CA ALA A 202 -2.20 23.31 10.19
C ALA A 202 -1.84 22.44 11.40
N LEU A 203 -2.43 22.72 12.57
CA LEU A 203 -2.22 21.91 13.77
C LEU A 203 -2.73 20.47 13.59
N VAL A 204 -3.91 20.30 12.99
CA VAL A 204 -4.44 18.96 12.70
C VAL A 204 -3.52 18.19 11.73
N MET A 205 -3.02 18.86 10.68
CA MET A 205 -2.11 18.23 9.71
C MET A 205 -0.78 17.82 10.35
N GLN A 206 -0.22 18.67 11.23
CA GLN A 206 1.00 18.34 11.97
C GLN A 206 0.80 17.15 12.92
N ASP A 207 -0.32 17.12 13.64
CA ASP A 207 -0.67 16.04 14.56
C ASP A 207 -0.89 14.71 13.81
N MET A 208 -1.61 14.76 12.67
CA MET A 208 -1.78 13.58 11.80
C MET A 208 -0.46 13.09 11.21
N LYS A 209 0.44 14.00 10.76
CA LYS A 209 1.78 13.64 10.32
C LYS A 209 2.58 12.94 11.43
N ALA A 210 2.54 13.48 12.64
CA ALA A 210 3.23 12.91 13.79
C ALA A 210 2.67 11.51 14.14
N ALA A 211 1.34 11.33 14.11
CA ALA A 211 0.70 10.03 14.30
C ALA A 211 1.10 9.06 13.20
N TRP A 212 1.10 9.49 11.95
CA TRP A 212 1.51 8.68 10.80
C TRP A 212 2.96 8.19 10.94
N LYS A 213 3.90 9.07 11.30
CA LYS A 213 5.31 8.69 11.53
C LYS A 213 5.50 7.61 12.58
N ARG A 214 4.63 7.59 13.59
CA ARG A 214 4.67 6.57 14.66
C ARG A 214 3.86 5.31 14.34
N GLY A 215 3.19 5.28 13.18
CA GLY A 215 2.26 4.19 12.86
C GLY A 215 1.05 4.13 13.80
N ASP A 216 0.68 5.25 14.43
CA ASP A 216 -0.44 5.34 15.36
C ASP A 216 -1.78 5.47 14.61
N PRO A 217 -2.67 4.46 14.68
CA PRO A 217 -3.94 4.49 13.96
C PRO A 217 -5.00 5.36 14.65
N ALA A 218 -4.85 5.67 15.94
CA ALA A 218 -5.93 6.22 16.75
C ALA A 218 -6.42 7.58 16.22
N ARG A 219 -5.48 8.44 15.81
CA ARG A 219 -5.81 9.75 15.28
C ARG A 219 -6.60 9.69 13.98
N PHE A 220 -6.19 8.81 13.08
CA PHE A 220 -6.89 8.58 11.81
C PHE A 220 -8.26 7.93 12.04
N ALA A 221 -8.36 6.97 12.96
CA ALA A 221 -9.61 6.33 13.32
C ALA A 221 -10.63 7.35 13.85
N ALA A 222 -10.20 8.31 14.66
CA ALA A 222 -11.06 9.39 15.17
C ALA A 222 -11.60 10.28 14.03
N VAL A 223 -10.73 10.66 13.08
CA VAL A 223 -11.14 11.46 11.91
C VAL A 223 -12.12 10.69 11.03
N LEU A 224 -11.83 9.42 10.73
CA LEU A 224 -12.71 8.56 9.94
C LEU A 224 -14.06 8.33 10.63
N GLY A 225 -14.06 8.07 11.93
CA GLY A 225 -15.29 7.92 12.71
C GLY A 225 -16.16 9.18 12.72
N THR A 226 -15.54 10.35 12.81
CA THR A 226 -16.26 11.63 12.69
C THR A 226 -16.87 11.79 11.29
N MET A 227 -16.09 11.49 10.23
CA MET A 227 -16.58 11.54 8.86
C MET A 227 -17.74 10.57 8.64
N GLU A 228 -17.65 9.35 9.14
CA GLU A 228 -18.70 8.34 9.02
C GLU A 228 -20.01 8.80 9.69
N GLN A 229 -19.90 9.41 10.86
CA GLN A 229 -21.06 9.93 11.58
C GLN A 229 -21.70 11.15 10.91
N GLN A 230 -20.90 12.08 10.43
CA GLN A 230 -21.39 13.35 9.87
C GLN A 230 -21.75 13.26 8.39
N SER A 231 -21.09 12.38 7.64
CA SER A 231 -21.26 12.23 6.20
C SER A 231 -21.09 10.77 5.78
N PRO A 232 -22.03 9.87 6.15
CA PRO A 232 -21.92 8.43 5.90
C PRO A 232 -21.74 8.09 4.42
N GLU A 233 -22.41 8.81 3.53
CA GLU A 233 -22.30 8.61 2.08
C GLU A 233 -20.88 8.99 1.57
N THR A 234 -20.33 10.08 2.07
CA THR A 234 -18.96 10.49 1.76
C THR A 234 -17.95 9.44 2.25
N TYR A 235 -18.09 8.98 3.49
CA TYR A 235 -17.25 7.92 4.05
C TYR A 235 -17.34 6.63 3.22
N ARG A 236 -18.56 6.20 2.89
CA ARG A 236 -18.78 4.99 2.10
C ARG A 236 -18.07 5.08 0.74
N ARG A 237 -18.24 6.19 0.02
CA ARG A 237 -17.67 6.38 -1.32
C ARG A 237 -16.17 6.57 -1.31
N LEU A 238 -15.62 7.31 -0.32
CA LEU A 238 -14.18 7.56 -0.22
C LEU A 238 -13.40 6.35 0.29
N PHE A 239 -14.00 5.54 1.17
CA PHE A 239 -13.29 4.46 1.85
C PHE A 239 -13.92 3.08 1.62
N ALA A 240 -15.11 2.81 2.13
CA ALA A 240 -15.65 1.45 2.20
C ALA A 240 -15.77 0.78 0.82
N ASP A 241 -16.35 1.48 -0.17
CA ASP A 241 -16.56 0.95 -1.52
C ASP A 241 -15.21 0.76 -2.25
N ARG A 242 -14.27 1.69 -2.07
CA ARG A 242 -12.92 1.60 -2.66
C ARG A 242 -12.13 0.46 -2.04
N ASN A 243 -12.12 0.36 -0.73
CA ASN A 243 -11.44 -0.70 0.01
C ASN A 243 -11.94 -2.09 -0.38
N THR A 244 -13.24 -2.22 -0.64
CA THR A 244 -13.83 -3.47 -1.15
C THR A 244 -13.26 -3.84 -2.52
N ARG A 245 -13.23 -2.91 -3.48
CA ARG A 245 -12.66 -3.13 -4.82
C ARG A 245 -11.16 -3.40 -4.77
N TRP A 246 -10.44 -2.70 -3.89
CA TRP A 246 -9.00 -2.88 -3.74
C TRP A 246 -8.66 -4.23 -3.10
N ALA A 247 -9.44 -4.67 -2.11
CA ALA A 247 -9.29 -6.02 -1.56
C ALA A 247 -9.55 -7.12 -2.61
N GLU A 248 -10.52 -6.90 -3.52
CA GLU A 248 -10.74 -7.79 -4.66
C GLU A 248 -9.56 -7.79 -5.64
N TRP A 249 -8.98 -6.63 -5.89
CA TRP A 249 -7.78 -6.51 -6.72
C TRP A 249 -6.61 -7.27 -6.08
N VAL A 250 -6.35 -7.05 -4.79
CA VAL A 250 -5.30 -7.77 -4.05
C VAL A 250 -5.53 -9.28 -4.09
N ALA A 251 -6.76 -9.74 -3.82
CA ALA A 251 -7.11 -11.16 -3.87
C ALA A 251 -6.84 -11.79 -5.26
N ARG A 252 -7.14 -11.05 -6.34
CA ARG A 252 -6.81 -11.52 -7.70
C ARG A 252 -5.30 -11.48 -7.97
N ARG A 253 -4.58 -10.48 -7.44
CA ARG A 253 -3.13 -10.34 -7.64
C ARG A 253 -2.36 -11.47 -6.93
N MET A 254 -2.87 -11.98 -5.80
CA MET A 254 -2.31 -13.15 -5.09
C MET A 254 -2.25 -14.43 -5.94
N ASN A 255 -3.02 -14.52 -7.03
CA ASN A 255 -2.94 -15.66 -7.94
C ASN A 255 -1.80 -15.57 -8.99
N ARG A 256 -0.90 -14.60 -8.85
CA ARG A 256 0.24 -14.42 -9.76
C ARG A 256 1.52 -14.23 -8.95
N PRO A 257 2.55 -15.06 -9.17
CA PRO A 257 3.82 -14.96 -8.46
C PRO A 257 4.43 -13.55 -8.50
N GLY A 258 5.18 -13.20 -7.45
CA GLY A 258 5.96 -11.98 -7.39
C GLY A 258 5.69 -11.14 -6.16
N VAL A 259 6.40 -10.03 -6.06
CA VAL A 259 6.33 -9.12 -4.91
C VAL A 259 5.80 -7.76 -5.35
N VAL A 260 4.74 -7.28 -4.70
CA VAL A 260 4.08 -6.01 -5.03
C VAL A 260 4.13 -5.06 -3.85
N PHE A 261 4.45 -3.81 -4.12
CA PHE A 261 4.34 -2.74 -3.14
C PHE A 261 3.10 -1.89 -3.45
N VAL A 262 2.04 -2.05 -2.65
CA VAL A 262 0.81 -1.28 -2.78
C VAL A 262 0.85 -0.13 -1.78
N ALA A 263 0.76 1.10 -2.28
CA ALA A 263 0.79 2.31 -1.47
C ALA A 263 -0.52 3.08 -1.61
N VAL A 264 -1.24 3.19 -0.49
CA VAL A 264 -2.55 3.84 -0.42
C VAL A 264 -2.62 4.76 0.79
N GLY A 265 -3.44 5.80 0.75
CA GLY A 265 -3.62 6.71 1.88
C GLY A 265 -3.92 5.95 3.16
N THR A 266 -3.24 6.32 4.25
CA THR A 266 -3.32 5.62 5.55
C THR A 266 -4.75 5.36 6.02
N GLY A 267 -5.70 6.25 5.71
CA GLY A 267 -7.11 6.06 6.06
C GLY A 267 -7.72 4.77 5.50
N HIS A 268 -7.22 4.26 4.38
CA HIS A 268 -7.69 3.01 3.77
C HIS A 268 -7.26 1.76 4.52
N LEU A 269 -6.27 1.88 5.40
CA LEU A 269 -5.71 0.79 6.19
C LEU A 269 -6.12 0.86 7.66
N ILE A 270 -7.18 1.60 7.99
CA ILE A 270 -7.64 1.82 9.37
C ILE A 270 -9.13 1.55 9.49
N GLY A 271 -9.51 0.92 10.61
CA GLY A 271 -10.90 0.67 10.97
C GLY A 271 -11.49 -0.58 10.34
N ARG A 272 -12.80 -0.75 10.55
CA ARG A 272 -13.55 -1.97 10.19
C ARG A 272 -13.69 -2.18 8.68
N ASP A 273 -13.65 -1.11 7.89
CA ASP A 273 -13.76 -1.17 6.44
C ASP A 273 -12.39 -1.11 5.74
N SER A 274 -11.29 -1.28 6.48
CA SER A 274 -9.94 -1.24 5.93
C SER A 274 -9.69 -2.37 4.92
N VAL A 275 -8.74 -2.15 4.01
CA VAL A 275 -8.38 -3.14 2.98
C VAL A 275 -7.99 -4.47 3.60
N GLN A 276 -7.16 -4.47 4.65
CA GLN A 276 -6.76 -5.71 5.33
C GLN A 276 -7.92 -6.40 6.04
N GLN A 277 -8.91 -5.66 6.57
CA GLN A 277 -10.12 -6.27 7.13
C GLN A 277 -10.95 -6.95 6.04
N ARG A 278 -11.14 -6.28 4.89
CA ARG A 278 -11.82 -6.86 3.72
C ARG A 278 -11.10 -8.08 3.16
N LEU A 279 -9.77 -8.12 3.26
CA LEU A 279 -8.96 -9.30 2.90
C LEU A 279 -9.14 -10.43 3.91
N THR A 280 -9.21 -10.11 5.21
CA THR A 280 -9.48 -11.10 6.26
C THR A 280 -10.84 -11.78 6.05
N GLU A 281 -11.87 -11.03 5.68
CA GLU A 281 -13.19 -11.56 5.33
C GLU A 281 -13.16 -12.53 4.12
N ARG A 282 -12.13 -12.43 3.27
CA ARG A 282 -11.86 -13.31 2.13
C ARG A 282 -10.89 -14.44 2.44
N GLY A 283 -10.48 -14.61 3.70
CA GLY A 283 -9.60 -15.68 4.16
C GLY A 283 -8.11 -15.38 4.06
N PHE A 284 -7.71 -14.18 3.65
CA PHE A 284 -6.30 -13.77 3.67
C PHE A 284 -5.88 -13.29 5.05
N LYS A 285 -4.62 -13.53 5.41
CA LYS A 285 -4.03 -13.01 6.64
C LYS A 285 -3.10 -11.86 6.32
N ALA A 286 -3.40 -10.68 6.85
CA ALA A 286 -2.52 -9.53 6.79
C ALA A 286 -1.75 -9.40 8.10
N PHE A 287 -0.43 -9.37 8.02
CA PHE A 287 0.46 -9.22 9.17
C PHE A 287 1.05 -7.81 9.17
N ARG A 288 1.02 -7.15 10.32
CA ARG A 288 1.66 -5.84 10.46
C ARG A 288 3.19 -6.01 10.46
N VAL A 289 3.87 -5.19 9.67
CA VAL A 289 5.34 -5.18 9.51
C VAL A 289 5.97 -4.05 10.34
N THR A 290 5.33 -2.87 10.32
CA THR A 290 5.76 -1.68 11.10
C THR A 290 4.61 -1.10 11.91
#